data_0656776c732b88e35ea46b11d44b4d02
#
_entry.id   0656776c732b88e35ea46b11d44b4d02
#
_cell.length_a   1.000
_cell.length_b   1.000
_cell.length_c   1.000
_cell.angle_alpha   90.00
_cell.angle_beta   90.00
_cell.angle_gamma   90.00
#
_symmetry.space_group_name_H-M   'P 1'
#
loop_
_entity.id
_entity.type
_entity.pdbx_description
1 polymer ?
#
loop_
_entity_poly.entity_id
_entity_poly.type
_entity_poly.pdbx_seq_one_letter_code
_entity_poly.pdbx_strand_id
1 'polypeptide(L)'
;MRNLELVSSLRTMEKKGSLLWVLDKTKTAMGRRMIRSWVLHPLLSPSEIKRRQGAVNEFYINAVLTGDMGDTLRQIGDIERLVGKIVYGTANGRDMRTMAQSLSLIPEVIRLLSTCRSSLLKDCLLYTSRCV
;
A
#
# COMPACT_ATOMS: atom_id res chain seq x y z
N MET A 1 21.87 -8.02 -8.18
CA MET A 1 20.64 -8.24 -7.37
C MET A 1 20.12 -9.67 -7.40
N ARG A 2 20.42 -10.47 -8.42
CA ARG A 2 19.95 -11.87 -8.51
C ARG A 2 20.40 -12.75 -7.33
N ASN A 3 21.61 -12.53 -6.82
CA ASN A 3 22.20 -13.33 -5.74
C ASN A 3 21.64 -13.05 -4.32
N LEU A 4 20.78 -12.04 -4.16
CA LEU A 4 20.18 -11.69 -2.86
C LEU A 4 18.77 -12.26 -2.66
N GLU A 5 18.26 -13.05 -3.62
CA GLU A 5 16.92 -13.66 -3.56
C GLU A 5 15.80 -12.67 -3.12
N LEU A 6 15.88 -11.42 -3.59
CA LEU A 6 14.97 -10.36 -3.16
C LEU A 6 13.52 -10.62 -3.57
N VAL A 7 13.31 -11.07 -4.80
CA VAL A 7 11.95 -11.23 -5.39
C VAL A 7 11.63 -12.66 -5.82
N SER A 8 12.65 -13.49 -6.02
CA SER A 8 12.52 -14.91 -6.36
C SER A 8 13.67 -15.71 -5.78
N SER A 9 13.42 -16.97 -5.43
CA SER A 9 14.44 -17.92 -4.99
C SER A 9 15.35 -18.28 -6.17
N LEU A 10 16.65 -18.45 -5.92
CA LEU A 10 17.61 -18.90 -6.93
C LEU A 10 17.41 -20.37 -7.30
N ARG A 11 16.89 -21.16 -6.35
CA ARG A 11 16.73 -22.60 -6.50
C ARG A 11 15.51 -22.99 -7.34
N THR A 12 14.37 -22.34 -7.08
CA THR A 12 13.08 -22.70 -7.72
C THR A 12 12.57 -21.65 -8.69
N MET A 13 13.21 -20.46 -8.73
CA MET A 13 12.76 -19.27 -9.48
C MET A 13 11.34 -18.79 -9.07
N GLU A 14 10.82 -19.33 -7.97
CA GLU A 14 9.51 -18.96 -7.41
C GLU A 14 9.62 -17.80 -6.42
N LYS A 15 8.48 -17.15 -6.15
CA LYS A 15 8.40 -16.11 -5.11
C LYS A 15 8.64 -16.68 -3.71
N LYS A 16 8.23 -17.94 -3.46
CA LYS A 16 8.37 -18.62 -2.18
C LYS A 16 9.85 -18.75 -1.81
N GLY A 17 10.19 -18.39 -0.56
CA GLY A 17 11.57 -18.37 -0.08
C GLY A 17 12.35 -17.08 -0.35
N SER A 18 11.79 -16.12 -1.10
CA SER A 18 12.42 -14.81 -1.29
C SER A 18 12.15 -13.83 -0.15
N LEU A 19 12.95 -12.77 -0.03
CA LEU A 19 12.72 -11.69 0.94
C LEU A 19 11.32 -11.08 0.76
N LEU A 20 10.92 -10.81 -0.49
CA LEU A 20 9.60 -10.27 -0.79
C LEU A 20 8.46 -11.19 -0.33
N TRP A 21 8.64 -12.52 -0.39
CA TRP A 21 7.62 -13.46 0.10
C TRP A 21 7.40 -13.34 1.61
N VAL A 22 8.45 -13.11 2.39
CA VAL A 22 8.36 -12.92 3.84
C VAL A 22 7.72 -11.57 4.17
N LEU A 23 8.11 -10.50 3.48
CA LEU A 23 7.70 -9.13 3.78
C LEU A 23 6.29 -8.79 3.25
N ASP A 24 5.84 -9.44 2.16
CA ASP A 24 4.56 -9.11 1.51
C ASP A 24 3.36 -9.59 2.34
N LYS A 25 2.92 -8.73 3.25
CA LYS A 25 1.67 -8.87 4.03
C LYS A 25 0.62 -7.85 3.59
N THR A 26 0.81 -7.26 2.40
CA THR A 26 -0.06 -6.21 1.87
C THR A 26 -1.49 -6.70 1.65
N LYS A 27 -2.45 -5.78 1.80
CA LYS A 27 -3.89 -6.05 1.68
C LYS A 27 -4.45 -5.63 0.32
N THR A 28 -3.70 -4.81 -0.45
CA THR A 28 -4.11 -4.31 -1.76
C THR A 28 -3.13 -4.71 -2.86
N ALA A 29 -3.61 -4.77 -4.11
CA ALA A 29 -2.74 -5.01 -5.26
C ALA A 29 -1.72 -3.86 -5.48
N MET A 30 -2.15 -2.61 -5.23
CA MET A 30 -1.28 -1.42 -5.27
C MET A 30 -0.17 -1.52 -4.23
N GLY A 31 -0.49 -1.88 -2.97
CA GLY A 31 0.48 -2.10 -1.91
C GLY A 31 1.49 -3.20 -2.26
N ARG A 32 1.03 -4.28 -2.92
CA ARG A 32 1.91 -5.36 -3.39
C ARG A 32 2.93 -4.88 -4.43
N ARG A 33 2.51 -4.02 -5.35
CA ARG A 33 3.43 -3.39 -6.32
C ARG A 33 4.41 -2.45 -5.62
N MET A 34 3.93 -1.67 -4.68
CA MET A 34 4.75 -0.73 -3.92
C MET A 34 5.82 -1.44 -3.09
N ILE A 35 5.48 -2.47 -2.30
CA ILE A 35 6.49 -3.18 -1.48
C ILE A 35 7.52 -3.89 -2.35
N ARG A 36 7.12 -4.44 -3.50
CA ARG A 36 8.06 -4.99 -4.47
C ARG A 36 9.04 -3.93 -4.97
N SER A 37 8.54 -2.75 -5.32
CA SER A 37 9.38 -1.62 -5.73
C SER A 37 10.35 -1.19 -4.63
N TRP A 38 9.89 -1.11 -3.38
CA TRP A 38 10.73 -0.72 -2.26
C TRP A 38 11.84 -1.73 -1.94
N VAL A 39 11.57 -3.02 -2.09
CA VAL A 39 12.59 -4.06 -1.92
C VAL A 39 13.65 -3.98 -3.02
N LEU A 40 13.27 -3.65 -4.25
CA LEU A 40 14.19 -3.51 -5.38
C LEU A 40 14.98 -2.19 -5.37
N HIS A 41 14.37 -1.12 -4.83
CA HIS A 41 14.93 0.23 -4.80
C HIS A 41 14.91 0.77 -3.35
N PRO A 42 15.80 0.29 -2.46
CA PRO A 42 15.84 0.72 -1.08
C PRO A 42 16.27 2.19 -0.97
N LEU A 43 15.75 2.86 0.06
CA LEU A 43 16.16 4.23 0.37
C LEU A 43 17.59 4.26 0.89
N LEU A 44 18.34 5.29 0.51
CA LEU A 44 19.70 5.55 0.98
C LEU A 44 19.75 6.65 2.04
N SER A 45 18.75 7.54 2.06
CA SER A 45 18.68 8.66 3.02
C SER A 45 18.24 8.19 4.39
N PRO A 46 19.05 8.38 5.45
CA PRO A 46 18.67 8.02 6.83
C PRO A 46 17.43 8.77 7.33
N SER A 47 17.22 10.01 6.90
CA SER A 47 16.05 10.81 7.28
C SER A 47 14.75 10.20 6.71
N GLU A 48 14.74 9.81 5.45
CA GLU A 48 13.59 9.17 4.81
C GLU A 48 13.32 7.77 5.40
N ILE A 49 14.37 7.03 5.74
CA ILE A 49 14.23 5.73 6.42
C ILE A 49 13.56 5.92 7.78
N LYS A 50 14.06 6.86 8.61
CA LYS A 50 13.48 7.17 9.94
C LYS A 50 12.03 7.62 9.83
N ARG A 51 11.69 8.41 8.81
CA ARG A 51 10.33 8.87 8.54
C ARG A 51 9.38 7.71 8.26
N ARG A 52 9.79 6.72 7.44
CA ARG A 52 9.02 5.49 7.20
C ARG A 52 8.92 4.63 8.45
N GLN A 53 10.01 4.47 9.20
CA GLN A 53 10.01 3.73 10.46
C GLN A 53 9.05 4.33 11.49
N GLY A 54 8.97 5.67 11.56
CA GLY A 54 7.99 6.36 12.41
C GLY A 54 6.55 5.98 12.10
N ALA A 55 6.19 5.90 10.82
CA ALA A 55 4.86 5.45 10.41
C ALA A 55 4.61 3.97 10.74
N VAL A 56 5.58 3.10 10.49
CA VAL A 56 5.50 1.67 10.83
C VAL A 56 5.34 1.48 12.33
N ASN A 57 6.08 2.24 13.15
CA ASN A 57 6.00 2.15 14.61
C ASN A 57 4.60 2.49 15.14
N GLU A 58 3.89 3.47 14.58
CA GLU A 58 2.52 3.78 15.00
C GLU A 58 1.57 2.61 14.79
N PHE A 59 1.66 1.94 13.64
CA PHE A 59 0.88 0.73 13.39
C PHE A 59 1.32 -0.44 14.26
N TYR A 60 2.62 -0.57 14.55
CA TYR A 60 3.16 -1.64 15.38
C TYR A 60 2.67 -1.57 16.82
N ILE A 61 2.63 -0.37 17.42
CA ILE A 61 2.19 -0.18 18.81
C ILE A 61 0.66 -0.16 18.97
N ASN A 62 -0.10 0.04 17.88
CA ASN A 62 -1.55 0.11 17.89
C ASN A 62 -2.17 -1.00 17.05
N ALA A 63 -2.37 -2.16 17.69
CA ALA A 63 -2.91 -3.35 17.04
C ALA A 63 -4.36 -3.14 16.53
N VAL A 64 -5.16 -2.35 17.23
CA VAL A 64 -6.54 -2.04 16.81
C VAL A 64 -6.54 -1.24 15.52
N LEU A 65 -5.76 -0.15 15.48
CA LEU A 65 -5.59 0.66 14.26
C LEU A 65 -5.11 -0.19 13.08
N THR A 66 -4.15 -1.09 13.34
CA THR A 66 -3.60 -1.99 12.31
C THR A 66 -4.64 -2.97 11.78
N GLY A 67 -5.48 -3.49 12.67
CA GLY A 67 -6.61 -4.37 12.31
C GLY A 67 -7.62 -3.63 11.44
N ASP A 68 -8.16 -2.52 11.94
CA ASP A 68 -9.18 -1.71 11.26
C ASP A 68 -8.70 -1.21 9.89
N MET A 69 -7.47 -0.70 9.82
CA MET A 69 -6.85 -0.29 8.56
C MET A 69 -6.71 -1.48 7.61
N GLY A 70 -6.27 -2.63 8.10
CA GLY A 70 -6.13 -3.85 7.30
C GLY A 70 -7.46 -4.33 6.72
N ASP A 71 -8.55 -4.23 7.47
CA ASP A 71 -9.89 -4.65 7.06
C ASP A 71 -10.51 -3.67 6.05
N THR A 72 -10.31 -2.37 6.26
CA THR A 72 -10.71 -1.33 5.31
C THR A 72 -9.96 -1.49 3.98
N LEU A 73 -8.63 -1.65 4.04
CA LEU A 73 -7.81 -1.81 2.84
C LEU A 73 -8.15 -3.06 2.01
N ARG A 74 -8.58 -4.17 2.63
CA ARG A 74 -9.00 -5.38 1.90
C ARG A 74 -10.20 -5.16 0.99
N GLN A 75 -11.04 -4.17 1.30
CA GLN A 75 -12.25 -3.85 0.55
C GLN A 75 -11.96 -2.88 -0.61
N ILE A 76 -10.78 -2.24 -0.62
CA ILE A 76 -10.37 -1.33 -1.68
C ILE A 76 -9.83 -2.13 -2.87
N GLY A 77 -10.46 -1.93 -4.03
CA GLY A 77 -10.03 -2.52 -5.29
C GLY A 77 -8.73 -1.93 -5.84
N ASP A 78 -8.28 -2.43 -6.96
CA ASP A 78 -7.09 -1.91 -7.65
C ASP A 78 -7.43 -0.62 -8.42
N ILE A 79 -7.49 0.50 -7.68
CA ILE A 79 -7.87 1.82 -8.22
C ILE A 79 -6.97 2.22 -9.38
N GLU A 80 -5.66 1.99 -9.28
CA GLU A 80 -4.69 2.32 -10.33
C GLU A 80 -5.05 1.63 -11.67
N ARG A 81 -5.40 0.36 -11.58
CA ARG A 81 -5.79 -0.43 -12.76
C ARG A 81 -7.17 -0.02 -13.30
N LEU A 82 -8.09 0.33 -12.41
CA LEU A 82 -9.42 0.83 -12.78
C LEU A 82 -9.32 2.18 -13.49
N VAL A 83 -8.50 3.10 -13.00
CA VAL A 83 -8.22 4.38 -13.67
C VAL A 83 -7.63 4.13 -15.06
N GLY A 84 -6.67 3.22 -15.20
CA GLY A 84 -6.14 2.85 -16.52
C GLY A 84 -7.22 2.39 -17.48
N LYS A 85 -8.15 1.50 -17.05
CA LYS A 85 -9.27 1.06 -17.89
C LYS A 85 -10.20 2.19 -18.31
N ILE A 86 -10.45 3.16 -17.41
CA ILE A 86 -11.28 4.34 -17.70
C ILE A 86 -10.62 5.20 -18.75
N VAL A 87 -9.35 5.50 -18.59
CA VAL A 87 -8.57 6.33 -19.52
C VAL A 87 -8.52 5.69 -20.92
N TYR A 88 -8.38 4.37 -20.99
CA TYR A 88 -8.36 3.65 -22.27
C TYR A 88 -9.76 3.31 -22.82
N GLY A 89 -10.84 3.71 -22.15
CA GLY A 89 -12.22 3.46 -22.62
C GLY A 89 -12.64 1.99 -22.57
N THR A 90 -11.92 1.14 -21.80
CA THR A 90 -12.19 -0.30 -21.70
C THR A 90 -12.93 -0.70 -20.41
N ALA A 91 -13.28 0.30 -19.58
CA ALA A 91 -13.99 0.09 -18.33
C ALA A 91 -15.47 -0.30 -18.59
N ASN A 92 -15.96 -1.27 -17.82
CA ASN A 92 -17.35 -1.69 -17.83
C ASN A 92 -18.11 -1.27 -16.56
N GLY A 93 -19.43 -1.48 -16.50
CA GLY A 93 -20.26 -1.10 -15.36
C GLY A 93 -19.82 -1.73 -14.02
N ARG A 94 -19.23 -2.93 -14.05
CA ARG A 94 -18.68 -3.57 -12.84
C ARG A 94 -17.42 -2.85 -12.37
N ASP A 95 -16.57 -2.43 -13.29
CA ASP A 95 -15.36 -1.65 -12.97
C ASP A 95 -15.74 -0.31 -12.32
N MET A 96 -16.80 0.36 -12.85
CA MET A 96 -17.31 1.61 -12.27
C MET A 96 -17.85 1.40 -10.86
N ARG A 97 -18.60 0.34 -10.62
CA ARG A 97 -19.11 0.00 -9.28
C ARG A 97 -17.96 -0.25 -8.30
N THR A 98 -16.96 -1.02 -8.71
CA THR A 98 -15.79 -1.31 -7.87
C THR A 98 -15.02 -0.03 -7.55
N MET A 99 -14.89 0.89 -8.51
CA MET A 99 -14.30 2.20 -8.29
C MET A 99 -15.09 3.01 -7.25
N ALA A 100 -16.42 3.12 -7.43
CA ALA A 100 -17.28 3.85 -6.50
C ALA A 100 -17.19 3.29 -5.08
N GLN A 101 -17.24 1.97 -4.92
CA GLN A 101 -17.05 1.30 -3.62
C GLN A 101 -15.69 1.59 -3.01
N SER A 102 -14.63 1.55 -3.81
CA SER A 102 -13.28 1.85 -3.32
C SER A 102 -13.14 3.29 -2.85
N LEU A 103 -13.71 4.24 -3.60
CA LEU A 103 -13.69 5.66 -3.26
C LEU A 103 -14.55 5.97 -2.01
N SER A 104 -15.67 5.28 -1.81
CA SER A 104 -16.52 5.46 -0.61
C SER A 104 -15.83 5.03 0.69
N LEU A 105 -14.77 4.24 0.62
CA LEU A 105 -13.97 3.84 1.78
C LEU A 105 -12.84 4.84 2.13
N ILE A 106 -12.53 5.78 1.25
CA ILE A 106 -11.45 6.77 1.50
C ILE A 106 -11.70 7.62 2.74
N PRO A 107 -12.94 8.12 3.02
CA PRO A 107 -13.21 8.85 4.27
C PRO A 107 -12.86 8.04 5.52
N GLU A 108 -13.10 6.74 5.52
CA GLU A 108 -12.75 5.86 6.64
C GLU A 108 -11.23 5.72 6.81
N VAL A 109 -10.50 5.57 5.70
CA VAL A 109 -9.02 5.58 5.73
C VAL A 109 -8.50 6.90 6.31
N ILE A 110 -9.07 8.04 5.89
CA ILE A 110 -8.73 9.36 6.42
C ILE A 110 -9.01 9.44 7.92
N ARG A 111 -10.18 8.97 8.37
CA ARG A 111 -10.57 8.94 9.79
C ARG A 111 -9.56 8.14 10.62
N LEU A 112 -9.18 6.96 10.18
CA LEU A 112 -8.20 6.11 10.87
C LEU A 112 -6.82 6.79 10.93
N LEU A 113 -6.35 7.35 9.83
CA LEU A 113 -5.06 8.02 9.77
C LEU A 113 -5.03 9.34 10.55
N SER A 114 -6.17 10.01 10.76
CA SER A 114 -6.24 11.28 11.49
C SER A 114 -5.81 11.13 12.95
N THR A 115 -5.86 9.94 13.52
CA THR A 115 -5.40 9.63 14.87
C THR A 115 -3.86 9.50 14.96
N CYS A 116 -3.17 9.37 13.82
CA CYS A 116 -1.74 9.16 13.74
C CYS A 116 -0.96 10.45 13.92
N ARG A 117 0.26 10.33 14.48
CA ARG A 117 1.17 11.46 14.73
C ARG A 117 2.34 11.55 13.76
N SER A 118 2.67 10.46 13.07
CA SER A 118 3.77 10.39 12.11
C SER A 118 3.61 11.43 11.00
N SER A 119 4.70 12.15 10.70
CA SER A 119 4.73 13.15 9.62
C SER A 119 4.38 12.52 8.26
N LEU A 120 4.86 11.31 8.00
CA LEU A 120 4.55 10.61 6.75
C LEU A 120 3.04 10.36 6.58
N LEU A 121 2.36 9.92 7.64
CA LEU A 121 0.92 9.63 7.60
C LEU A 121 0.10 10.93 7.50
N LYS A 122 0.54 12.00 8.17
CA LYS A 122 -0.08 13.32 8.04
C LYS A 122 0.06 13.90 6.63
N ASP A 123 1.21 13.74 5.99
CA ASP A 123 1.40 14.20 4.61
C ASP A 123 0.50 13.42 3.63
N CYS A 124 0.28 12.12 3.86
CA CYS A 124 -0.69 11.34 3.11
C CYS A 124 -2.11 11.94 3.24
N LEU A 125 -2.52 12.39 4.43
CA LEU A 125 -3.82 13.04 4.64
C LEU A 125 -3.94 14.38 3.90
N LEU A 126 -2.89 15.21 3.96
CA LEU A 126 -2.89 16.51 3.28
C LEU A 126 -2.98 16.37 1.76
N TYR A 127 -2.36 15.34 1.19
CA TYR A 127 -2.44 15.06 -0.23
C TYR A 127 -3.85 14.58 -0.63
N THR A 128 -4.45 13.72 0.18
CA THR A 128 -5.79 13.17 -0.08
C THR A 128 -6.89 14.22 0.06
N SER A 129 -6.77 15.14 1.02
CA SER A 129 -7.74 16.22 1.23
C SER A 129 -7.73 17.30 0.15
N ARG A 130 -6.72 17.35 -0.72
CA ARG A 130 -6.68 18.25 -1.88
C ARG A 130 -7.33 17.69 -3.14
N CYS A 131 -7.67 16.40 -3.12
CA CYS A 131 -8.30 15.70 -4.23
C CYS A 131 -9.82 15.49 -4.04
N VAL A 132 -10.39 16.02 -2.96
CA VAL A 132 -11.82 16.09 -2.64
C VAL A 132 -12.19 17.56 -2.55
#